data_ea5dffdd2840793a2ac432f9a4751996
#
_entry.id   ea5dffdd2840793a2ac432f9a4751996
#
_cell.length_a   1.000
_cell.length_b   1.000
_cell.length_c   1.000
_cell.angle_alpha   90.00
_cell.angle_beta   90.00
_cell.angle_gamma   90.00
#
_symmetry.space_group_name_H-M   'P 1'
#
loop_
_entity.id
_entity.type
_entity.pdbx_description
1 polymer ?
#
loop_
_entity_poly.entity_id
_entity_poly.type
_entity_poly.pdbx_seq_one_letter_code
_entity_poly.pdbx_strand_id
1 'polypeptide(L)'
;MIKKLFGKGSDEEYVELDMRDERKDEKFVIQVERLEGFADSDRILNKLREGGIILVKIKHLRDKDDVEYKRAIEKIKKSCSNMNGDIGGLGNDWILLAPSFAKIHRSV
;
A
#
# COMPACT_ATOMS: atom_id res chain seq x y z
N MET A 1 17.69 1.79 10.15
CA MET A 1 16.95 1.12 9.08
C MET A 1 16.32 -0.15 9.60
N ILE A 2 15.05 -0.30 9.42
CA ILE A 2 14.29 -1.47 9.87
C ILE A 2 13.73 -2.16 8.64
N LYS A 3 13.89 -3.45 8.60
CA LYS A 3 13.36 -4.23 7.50
C LYS A 3 12.20 -5.08 7.99
N LYS A 4 11.11 -5.01 7.27
CA LYS A 4 9.95 -5.82 7.53
C LYS A 4 9.63 -6.63 6.29
N LEU A 5 9.54 -7.94 6.46
CA LEU A 5 9.24 -8.84 5.37
C LEU A 5 7.82 -9.32 5.45
N PHE A 6 7.12 -9.27 4.34
CA PHE A 6 5.81 -9.86 4.20
C PHE A 6 5.90 -11.03 3.26
N GLY A 7 5.60 -12.20 3.79
CA GLY A 7 5.45 -13.38 2.99
C GLY A 7 3.97 -13.68 2.87
N LYS A 8 3.54 -14.07 1.71
CA LYS A 8 2.14 -14.38 1.49
C LYS A 8 1.99 -15.86 1.15
N GLY A 9 1.79 -16.66 2.17
CA GLY A 9 1.44 -18.06 2.02
C GLY A 9 2.25 -18.78 0.96
N SER A 10 1.56 -19.49 0.10
CA SER A 10 2.18 -20.29 -0.95
C SER A 10 2.73 -19.47 -2.11
N ASP A 11 2.42 -18.21 -2.17
CA ASP A 11 2.87 -17.35 -3.27
C ASP A 11 4.31 -16.90 -3.11
N GLU A 12 4.85 -17.00 -1.93
CA GLU A 12 6.24 -16.69 -1.63
C GLU A 12 6.70 -15.33 -2.15
N GLU A 13 5.79 -14.38 -2.17
CA GLU A 13 6.15 -13.02 -2.54
C GLU A 13 6.49 -12.24 -1.30
N TYR A 14 7.58 -11.48 -1.40
CA TYR A 14 8.10 -10.74 -0.27
C TYR A 14 8.31 -9.29 -0.65
N VAL A 15 7.98 -8.41 0.29
CA VAL A 15 8.26 -6.99 0.16
C VAL A 15 9.05 -6.57 1.39
N GLU A 16 10.14 -5.88 1.15
CA GLU A 16 10.91 -5.27 2.22
C GLU A 16 10.54 -3.81 2.35
N LEU A 17 10.31 -3.39 3.58
CA LEU A 17 10.05 -1.98 3.87
C LEU A 17 11.31 -1.38 4.49
N ASP A 18 11.77 -0.31 3.89
CA ASP A 18 12.91 0.45 4.40
C ASP A 18 12.36 1.69 5.10
N MET A 19 12.45 1.68 6.41
CA MET A 19 11.86 2.72 7.25
C MET A 19 12.93 3.72 7.65
N ARG A 20 12.65 5.01 7.41
CA ARG A 20 13.60 6.09 7.67
C ARG A 20 12.98 7.18 8.53
N ASP A 21 12.42 6.79 9.64
CA ASP A 21 11.87 7.75 10.57
C ASP A 21 12.83 7.93 11.74
N GLU A 22 13.18 9.18 12.01
CA GLU A 22 14.08 9.51 13.10
C GLU A 22 13.39 9.48 14.47
N ARG A 23 12.07 9.35 14.49
CA ARG A 23 11.29 9.26 15.72
C ARG A 23 11.37 7.86 16.27
N LYS A 24 12.45 7.57 16.93
CA LYS A 24 12.83 6.21 17.32
C LYS A 24 11.86 5.51 18.25
N ASP A 25 11.06 6.26 18.97
CA ASP A 25 10.13 5.70 19.94
C ASP A 25 8.74 5.44 19.37
N GLU A 26 8.50 5.83 18.13
CA GLU A 26 7.21 5.64 17.51
C GLU A 26 7.11 4.29 16.83
N LYS A 27 5.95 3.70 16.95
CA LYS A 27 5.66 2.44 16.27
C LYS A 27 5.06 2.73 14.91
N PHE A 28 5.48 1.96 13.93
CA PHE A 28 4.88 2.01 12.61
C PHE A 28 3.65 1.10 12.60
N VAL A 29 2.58 1.60 12.00
CA VAL A 29 1.33 0.85 11.93
C VAL A 29 1.14 0.38 10.50
N ILE A 30 0.96 -0.93 10.34
CA ILE A 30 0.62 -1.51 9.05
C ILE A 30 -0.85 -1.88 9.11
N GLN A 31 -1.62 -1.31 8.20
CA GLN A 31 -3.06 -1.51 8.16
C GLN A 31 -3.43 -2.29 6.92
N VAL A 32 -4.38 -3.19 7.08
CA VAL A 32 -4.91 -3.97 5.96
C VAL A 32 -6.27 -3.39 5.58
N GLU A 33 -6.43 -3.06 4.31
CA GLU A 33 -7.66 -2.47 3.79
C GLU A 33 -8.13 -3.24 2.56
N ARG A 34 -9.40 -3.09 2.24
CA ARG A 34 -9.98 -3.66 1.04
C ARG A 34 -10.46 -2.54 0.14
N LEU A 35 -10.13 -2.62 -1.13
CA LEU A 35 -10.65 -1.72 -2.14
C LEU A 35 -11.83 -2.44 -2.81
N GLU A 36 -13.04 -2.13 -2.36
CA GLU A 36 -14.25 -2.77 -2.87
C GLU A 36 -15.04 -1.86 -3.81
N GLY A 37 -14.70 -0.58 -3.84
CA GLY A 37 -15.30 0.39 -4.73
C GLY A 37 -14.46 1.67 -4.77
N PHE A 38 -14.75 2.53 -5.71
CA PHE A 38 -14.04 3.79 -5.88
C PHE A 38 -14.08 4.65 -4.60
N ALA A 39 -15.21 4.61 -3.90
CA ALA A 39 -15.39 5.40 -2.66
C ALA A 39 -14.37 5.04 -1.57
N ASP A 40 -13.86 3.82 -1.58
CA ASP A 40 -12.89 3.40 -0.57
C ASP A 40 -11.53 4.08 -0.74
N SER A 41 -11.27 4.67 -1.90
CA SER A 41 -10.01 5.35 -2.19
C SER A 41 -9.70 6.43 -1.17
N ASP A 42 -10.71 7.23 -0.81
CA ASP A 42 -10.51 8.34 0.13
C ASP A 42 -10.15 7.86 1.52
N ARG A 43 -10.82 6.80 1.98
CA ARG A 43 -10.52 6.22 3.28
C ARG A 43 -9.07 5.72 3.33
N ILE A 44 -8.67 5.01 2.29
CA ILE A 44 -7.33 4.45 2.19
C ILE A 44 -6.30 5.58 2.15
N LEU A 45 -6.55 6.60 1.34
CA LEU A 45 -5.63 7.73 1.22
C LEU A 45 -5.52 8.54 2.50
N ASN A 46 -6.61 8.67 3.26
CA ASN A 46 -6.56 9.35 4.54
C ASN A 46 -5.66 8.61 5.53
N LYS A 47 -5.73 7.30 5.55
CA LYS A 47 -4.86 6.49 6.40
C LYS A 47 -3.39 6.63 6.01
N LEU A 48 -3.11 6.70 4.73
CA LEU A 48 -1.76 6.94 4.24
C LEU A 48 -1.28 8.34 4.65
N ARG A 49 -2.14 9.32 4.55
CA ARG A 49 -1.83 10.71 4.92
C ARG A 49 -1.53 10.83 6.40
N GLU A 50 -2.14 9.99 7.22
CA GLU A 50 -1.88 9.96 8.66
C GLU A 50 -0.59 9.22 9.01
N GLY A 51 0.12 8.73 8.02
CA GLY A 51 1.40 8.07 8.23
C GLY A 51 1.34 6.55 8.30
N GLY A 52 0.21 5.96 7.93
CA GLY A 52 0.06 4.52 7.92
C GLY A 52 0.69 3.88 6.69
N ILE A 53 1.12 2.65 6.85
CA ILE A 53 1.54 1.79 5.74
C ILE A 53 0.34 0.90 5.45
N ILE A 54 -0.15 0.92 4.22
CA ILE A 54 -1.45 0.30 3.92
C ILE A 54 -1.26 -0.85 2.94
N LEU A 55 -1.69 -2.02 3.36
CA LEU A 55 -1.74 -3.20 2.49
C LEU A 55 -3.17 -3.34 2.00
N VAL A 56 -3.39 -3.12 0.72
CA VAL A 56 -4.72 -3.04 0.13
C VAL A 56 -5.03 -4.25 -0.73
N LYS A 57 -6.10 -4.95 -0.40
CA LYS A 57 -6.57 -6.05 -1.23
C LYS A 57 -7.41 -5.48 -2.37
N ILE A 58 -7.01 -5.79 -3.59
CA ILE A 58 -7.62 -5.22 -4.79
C ILE A 58 -8.38 -6.22 -5.64
N LYS A 59 -8.22 -7.51 -5.34
CA LYS A 59 -8.75 -8.57 -6.18
C LYS A 59 -10.25 -8.45 -6.41
N HIS A 60 -10.99 -8.20 -5.37
CA HIS A 60 -12.46 -8.17 -5.45
C HIS A 60 -12.96 -7.13 -6.46
N LEU A 61 -12.48 -5.90 -6.34
CA LEU A 61 -12.90 -4.83 -7.24
C LEU A 61 -12.40 -5.06 -8.66
N ARG A 62 -11.16 -5.49 -8.80
CA ARG A 62 -10.60 -5.75 -10.12
C ARG A 62 -11.42 -6.79 -10.88
N ASP A 63 -11.83 -7.85 -10.21
CA ASP A 63 -12.60 -8.93 -10.83
C ASP A 63 -14.05 -8.54 -11.07
N LYS A 64 -14.59 -7.69 -10.21
CA LYS A 64 -15.99 -7.28 -10.28
C LYS A 64 -16.22 -6.18 -11.30
N ASP A 65 -15.35 -5.17 -11.33
CA ASP A 65 -15.52 -3.99 -12.17
C ASP A 65 -14.14 -3.40 -12.49
N ASP A 66 -13.60 -3.82 -13.61
CA ASP A 66 -12.25 -3.40 -14.00
C ASP A 66 -12.17 -1.90 -14.28
N VAL A 67 -13.24 -1.29 -14.79
CA VAL A 67 -13.26 0.14 -15.07
C VAL A 67 -13.21 0.94 -13.77
N GLU A 68 -14.03 0.58 -12.82
CA GLU A 68 -14.01 1.24 -11.51
C GLU A 68 -12.68 1.01 -10.79
N TYR A 69 -12.14 -0.21 -10.90
CA TYR A 69 -10.84 -0.54 -10.35
C TYR A 69 -9.75 0.38 -10.90
N LYS A 70 -9.72 0.55 -12.22
CA LYS A 70 -8.71 1.41 -12.86
C LYS A 70 -8.83 2.86 -12.41
N ARG A 71 -10.05 3.35 -12.26
CA ARG A 71 -10.27 4.70 -11.76
C ARG A 71 -9.77 4.87 -10.34
N ALA A 72 -10.05 3.89 -9.49
CA ALA A 72 -9.63 3.91 -8.09
C ALA A 72 -8.09 3.87 -7.98
N ILE A 73 -7.46 2.99 -8.74
CA ILE A 73 -6.00 2.85 -8.72
C ILE A 73 -5.34 4.12 -9.24
N GLU A 74 -5.89 4.72 -10.30
CA GLU A 74 -5.37 5.98 -10.84
C GLU A 74 -5.37 7.07 -9.78
N LYS A 75 -6.48 7.20 -9.07
CA LYS A 75 -6.60 8.18 -8.00
C LYS A 75 -5.60 7.91 -6.87
N ILE A 76 -5.46 6.65 -6.48
CA ILE A 76 -4.55 6.27 -5.41
C ILE A 76 -3.11 6.55 -5.81
N LYS A 77 -2.71 6.18 -7.02
CA LYS A 77 -1.35 6.42 -7.52
C LYS A 77 -1.03 7.91 -7.54
N LYS A 78 -1.93 8.70 -8.07
CA LYS A 78 -1.72 10.14 -8.20
C LYS A 78 -1.59 10.80 -6.84
N SER A 79 -2.48 10.47 -5.92
CA SER A 79 -2.46 11.05 -4.58
C SER A 79 -1.25 10.58 -3.79
N CYS A 80 -0.87 9.32 -3.93
CA CYS A 80 0.31 8.77 -3.27
C CYS A 80 1.57 9.49 -3.75
N SER A 81 1.68 9.71 -5.05
CA SER A 81 2.80 10.46 -5.64
C SER A 81 2.85 11.89 -5.11
N ASN A 82 1.71 12.55 -5.01
CA ASN A 82 1.63 13.92 -4.50
C ASN A 82 2.06 14.01 -3.03
N MET A 83 1.93 12.93 -2.29
CA MET A 83 2.35 12.88 -0.89
C MET A 83 3.80 12.38 -0.74
N ASN A 84 4.52 12.21 -1.83
CA ASN A 84 5.86 11.64 -1.84
C ASN A 84 5.90 10.24 -1.26
N GLY A 85 4.79 9.52 -1.37
CA GLY A 85 4.70 8.14 -0.93
C GLY A 85 5.19 7.19 -2.00
N ASP A 86 5.14 5.91 -1.67
CA ASP A 86 5.53 4.86 -2.60
C ASP A 86 4.39 3.86 -2.75
N ILE A 87 4.29 3.24 -3.91
CA ILE A 87 3.25 2.26 -4.19
C ILE A 87 3.87 1.07 -4.93
N GLY A 88 3.49 -0.11 -4.51
CA GLY A 88 3.99 -1.32 -5.16
C GLY A 88 2.95 -2.42 -5.18
N GLY A 89 2.97 -3.22 -6.23
CA GLY A 89 2.13 -4.41 -6.30
C GLY A 89 2.75 -5.56 -5.54
N LEU A 90 1.92 -6.35 -4.91
CA LEU A 90 2.33 -7.55 -4.19
C LEU A 90 1.49 -8.69 -4.73
N GLY A 91 2.04 -9.45 -5.65
CA GLY A 91 1.29 -10.43 -6.40
C GLY A 91 0.25 -9.77 -7.29
N ASN A 92 -0.81 -10.48 -7.57
CA ASN A 92 -1.89 -9.98 -8.41
C ASN A 92 -3.06 -9.41 -7.61
N ASP A 93 -3.08 -9.64 -6.31
CA ASP A 93 -4.25 -9.40 -5.48
C ASP A 93 -4.10 -8.24 -4.50
N TRP A 94 -2.88 -7.75 -4.31
CA TRP A 94 -2.57 -6.76 -3.29
C TRP A 94 -1.72 -5.63 -3.83
N ILE A 95 -1.88 -4.44 -3.25
CA ILE A 95 -0.93 -3.35 -3.42
C ILE A 95 -0.51 -2.86 -2.04
N LEU A 96 0.70 -2.33 -1.97
CA LEU A 96 1.26 -1.78 -0.75
C LEU A 96 1.48 -0.29 -0.95
N LEU A 97 1.00 0.50 0.00
CA LEU A 97 1.18 1.95 0.00
C LEU A 97 2.05 2.33 1.17
N ALA A 98 3.05 3.14 0.93
CA ALA A 98 3.97 3.61 1.97
C ALA A 98 4.00 5.13 2.00
N PRO A 99 4.02 5.72 3.20
CA PRO A 99 4.14 7.18 3.32
C PRO A 99 5.55 7.65 3.01
N SER A 100 5.78 8.96 3.02
CA SER A 100 7.04 9.54 2.55
C SER A 100 8.28 9.08 3.31
N PHE A 101 8.13 8.64 4.55
CA PHE A 101 9.27 8.19 5.35
C PHE A 101 9.60 6.71 5.18
N ALA A 102 8.90 6.01 4.30
CA ALA A 102 9.13 4.59 4.05
C ALA A 102 9.25 4.35 2.56
N LYS A 103 10.11 3.42 2.20
CA LYS A 103 10.32 3.08 0.81
C LYS A 103 10.17 1.58 0.62
N ILE A 104 9.56 1.20 -0.48
CA ILE A 104 9.33 -0.19 -0.81
C ILE A 104 10.51 -0.70 -1.64
N HIS A 105 11.17 -1.74 -1.14
CA HIS A 105 12.20 -2.44 -1.88
C HIS A 105 11.65 -3.78 -2.32
N ARG A 106 11.85 -4.11 -3.57
CA ARG A 106 11.40 -5.38 -4.10
C ARG A 106 12.59 -6.29 -4.36
N SER A 107 12.48 -7.48 -3.83
CA SER A 107 13.42 -8.54 -4.09
C SER A 107 12.89 -9.32 -5.28
N VAL A 108 13.53 -9.19 -6.41
CA VAL A 108 13.07 -9.85 -7.64
C VAL A 108 14.00 -10.99 -7.99
#